data_73ba1c34138da7db1ea43d229fdfb5dc
#
_entry.id   73ba1c34138da7db1ea43d229fdfb5dc
#
_cell.length_a   1.000
_cell.length_b   1.000
_cell.length_c   1.000
_cell.angle_alpha   90.00
_cell.angle_beta   90.00
_cell.angle_gamma   90.00
#
_symmetry.space_group_name_H-M   'P 1'
#
loop_
_entity.id
_entity.type
_entity.pdbx_description
1 polymer ?
#
loop_
_entity_poly.entity_id
_entity_poly.type
_entity_poly.pdbx_seq_one_letter_code
_entity_poly.pdbx_strand_id
1 'polypeptide(L)'
;SGLRVDFRADPRNVLGGNPAEKSRTLTPRVELGPTLHLTVVPVVYQGATATVPDFKPALLAVWPLKGVEYAVRVPYTFSGDLKTLSGWSGLLNELHLLRQADGSGRYYYGFVRVSYTSGIAGIGYIGYPVAVGWDHSGSAPAVMAHELGHNFGREHAPCDTPDPDPSYPYPDGSIGVWGYDPNGNSLDPSAT
;
A
#
# COMPACT_ATOMS: atom_id res chain seq x y z
N SER A 1 15.33 -14.59 21.81
CA SER A 1 16.39 -13.56 21.87
C SER A 1 15.89 -12.35 21.13
N GLY A 2 15.69 -11.22 21.84
CA GLY A 2 15.22 -9.98 21.24
C GLY A 2 16.33 -9.28 20.43
N LEU A 3 15.93 -8.48 19.44
CA LEU A 3 16.86 -7.58 18.73
C LEU A 3 17.37 -6.54 19.73
N ARG A 4 18.69 -6.38 19.78
CA ARG A 4 19.34 -5.31 20.51
C ARG A 4 20.04 -4.40 19.51
N VAL A 5 19.78 -3.10 19.58
CA VAL A 5 20.41 -2.09 18.72
C VAL A 5 21.18 -1.12 19.59
N ASP A 6 22.49 -1.07 19.40
CA ASP A 6 23.38 -0.15 20.11
C ASP A 6 23.77 1.00 19.18
N PHE A 7 23.38 2.23 19.55
CA PHE A 7 23.76 3.44 18.85
C PHE A 7 24.97 4.08 19.54
N ARG A 8 25.95 4.47 18.75
CA ARG A 8 27.10 5.28 19.21
C ARG A 8 27.11 6.61 18.49
N ALA A 9 26.91 7.69 19.22
CA ALA A 9 27.11 9.04 18.74
C ALA A 9 28.57 9.47 18.99
N ASP A 10 29.13 10.25 18.11
CA ASP A 10 30.55 10.71 18.11
C ASP A 10 31.53 9.77 17.39
N PRO A 11 31.30 9.54 16.09
CA PRO A 11 32.17 8.67 15.27
C PRO A 11 33.60 9.20 15.13
N ARG A 12 33.85 10.48 15.46
CA ARG A 12 35.16 11.09 15.42
C ARG A 12 35.84 11.22 16.78
N ASN A 13 35.19 10.80 17.85
CA ASN A 13 35.64 10.92 19.25
C ASN A 13 36.09 12.34 19.62
N VAL A 14 35.41 13.36 19.07
CA VAL A 14 35.77 14.76 19.20
C VAL A 14 35.27 15.39 20.49
N LEU A 15 34.20 14.82 21.06
CA LEU A 15 33.49 15.42 22.19
C LEU A 15 34.08 15.07 23.57
N GLY A 16 35.13 14.25 23.63
CA GLY A 16 35.92 13.97 24.85
C GLY A 16 35.05 13.60 26.06
N GLY A 17 34.09 12.85 26.14
CA GLY A 17 33.27 12.49 27.30
C GLY A 17 33.23 11.01 27.59
N ASN A 18 32.46 10.62 28.60
CA ASN A 18 32.26 9.22 28.97
C ASN A 18 31.60 8.47 27.82
N PRO A 19 32.16 7.35 27.31
CA PRO A 19 31.52 6.51 26.28
C PRO A 19 30.10 6.08 26.60
N ALA A 20 29.74 5.95 27.88
CA ALA A 20 28.39 5.59 28.32
C ALA A 20 27.35 6.69 28.04
N GLU A 21 27.76 7.95 28.01
CA GLU A 21 26.87 9.10 27.74
C GLU A 21 26.57 9.27 26.24
N LYS A 22 27.36 8.61 25.39
CA LYS A 22 27.30 8.70 23.94
C LYS A 22 26.64 7.46 23.29
N SER A 23 26.23 6.52 24.09
CA SER A 23 25.60 5.28 23.62
C SER A 23 24.18 5.13 24.14
N ARG A 24 23.31 4.64 23.28
CA ARG A 24 21.97 4.21 23.66
C ARG A 24 21.73 2.80 23.17
N THR A 25 21.22 1.96 24.06
CA THR A 25 20.73 0.62 23.74
C THR A 25 19.22 0.68 23.62
N LEU A 26 18.69 0.21 22.51
CA LEU A 26 17.26 -0.02 22.32
C LEU A 26 17.03 -1.54 22.22
N THR A 27 15.98 -2.01 22.85
CA THR A 27 15.46 -3.38 22.71
C THR A 27 14.08 -3.31 22.06
N PRO A 28 14.01 -3.09 20.73
CA PRO A 28 12.74 -3.02 20.05
C PRO A 28 12.00 -4.35 20.13
N ARG A 29 10.68 -4.27 20.25
CA ARG A 29 9.83 -5.45 20.12
C ARG A 29 9.81 -5.85 18.65
N VAL A 30 10.24 -7.05 18.36
CA VAL A 30 10.25 -7.62 17.00
C VAL A 30 9.18 -8.70 16.94
N GLU A 31 8.22 -8.53 16.04
CA GLU A 31 7.17 -9.49 15.79
C GLU A 31 7.12 -9.85 14.30
N LEU A 32 6.58 -11.02 14.00
CA LEU A 32 6.28 -11.39 12.64
C LEU A 32 5.02 -10.63 12.19
N GLY A 33 5.11 -9.94 11.08
CA GLY A 33 3.95 -9.31 10.45
C GLY A 33 2.90 -10.36 10.02
N PRO A 34 1.66 -9.92 9.73
CA PRO A 34 0.62 -10.80 9.22
C PRO A 34 0.92 -11.26 7.79
N THR A 35 0.32 -12.38 7.39
CA THR A 35 0.24 -12.76 5.97
C THR A 35 -1.01 -12.11 5.37
N LEU A 36 -0.85 -11.38 4.26
CA LEU A 36 -1.97 -10.86 3.49
C LEU A 36 -2.58 -11.98 2.64
N HIS A 37 -3.85 -12.29 2.87
CA HIS A 37 -4.60 -13.23 2.04
C HIS A 37 -5.45 -12.46 1.04
N LEU A 38 -5.16 -12.63 -0.26
CA LEU A 38 -5.70 -11.83 -1.34
C LEU A 38 -6.38 -12.69 -2.39
N THR A 39 -7.50 -12.22 -2.93
CA THR A 39 -8.10 -12.69 -4.17
C THR A 39 -7.94 -11.60 -5.23
N VAL A 40 -7.21 -11.90 -6.28
CA VAL A 40 -7.02 -11.01 -7.43
C VAL A 40 -8.08 -11.30 -8.46
N VAL A 41 -8.77 -10.27 -8.92
CA VAL A 41 -9.84 -10.36 -9.91
C VAL A 41 -9.40 -9.64 -11.19
N PRO A 42 -9.00 -10.36 -12.27
CA PRO A 42 -8.84 -9.72 -13.56
C PRO A 42 -10.19 -9.22 -14.08
N VAL A 43 -10.30 -7.93 -14.39
CA VAL A 43 -11.54 -7.35 -14.91
C VAL A 43 -11.49 -7.33 -16.43
N VAL A 44 -12.58 -7.81 -17.05
CA VAL A 44 -12.82 -7.65 -18.50
C VAL A 44 -13.60 -6.36 -18.68
N TYR A 45 -13.00 -5.40 -19.34
CA TYR A 45 -13.61 -4.12 -19.66
C TYR A 45 -13.45 -3.80 -21.13
N GLN A 46 -14.56 -3.47 -21.82
CA GLN A 46 -14.59 -3.21 -23.28
C GLN A 46 -13.89 -4.32 -24.11
N GLY A 47 -14.09 -5.57 -23.72
CA GLY A 47 -13.51 -6.73 -24.41
C GLY A 47 -12.04 -7.03 -24.10
N ALA A 48 -11.36 -6.21 -23.29
CA ALA A 48 -9.98 -6.44 -22.87
C ALA A 48 -9.93 -6.96 -21.44
N THR A 49 -9.21 -8.05 -21.23
CA THR A 49 -8.92 -8.58 -19.89
C THR A 49 -7.67 -7.92 -19.32
N ALA A 50 -7.76 -7.47 -18.08
CA ALA A 50 -6.61 -6.89 -17.40
C ALA A 50 -5.50 -7.93 -17.16
N THR A 51 -4.27 -7.47 -17.21
CA THR A 51 -3.09 -8.24 -16.83
C THR A 51 -2.89 -8.18 -15.31
N VAL A 52 -2.50 -9.29 -14.70
CA VAL A 52 -2.09 -9.32 -13.30
C VAL A 52 -0.56 -9.14 -13.26
N PRO A 53 -0.05 -8.01 -12.77
CA PRO A 53 1.41 -7.79 -12.69
C PRO A 53 2.03 -8.57 -11.52
N ASP A 54 3.35 -8.62 -11.45
CA ASP A 54 4.05 -9.03 -10.23
C ASP A 54 4.01 -7.87 -9.22
N PHE A 55 3.14 -7.98 -8.24
CA PHE A 55 2.88 -6.96 -7.22
C PHE A 55 3.49 -7.29 -5.85
N LYS A 56 3.90 -8.54 -5.61
CA LYS A 56 4.39 -8.96 -4.27
C LYS A 56 5.57 -8.14 -3.77
N PRO A 57 6.61 -7.87 -4.59
CA PRO A 57 7.75 -7.08 -4.12
C PRO A 57 7.34 -5.68 -3.63
N ALA A 58 6.43 -5.01 -4.34
CA ALA A 58 5.96 -3.69 -3.96
C ALA A 58 5.19 -3.71 -2.62
N LEU A 59 4.31 -4.70 -2.42
CA LEU A 59 3.56 -4.82 -1.16
C LEU A 59 4.48 -5.11 0.03
N LEU A 60 5.48 -5.98 -0.15
CA LEU A 60 6.43 -6.33 0.91
C LEU A 60 7.43 -5.20 1.21
N ALA A 61 7.65 -4.29 0.26
CA ALA A 61 8.51 -3.13 0.47
C ALA A 61 7.85 -2.05 1.34
N VAL A 62 6.53 -1.85 1.21
CA VAL A 62 5.83 -0.73 1.87
C VAL A 62 4.99 -1.14 3.08
N TRP A 63 4.57 -2.40 3.17
CA TRP A 63 3.73 -2.89 4.27
C TRP A 63 4.47 -3.91 5.12
N PRO A 64 4.32 -3.88 6.46
CA PRO A 64 5.01 -4.78 7.37
C PRO A 64 4.38 -6.19 7.36
N LEU A 65 4.38 -6.82 6.19
CA LEU A 65 3.82 -8.13 5.94
C LEU A 65 4.90 -9.21 6.05
N LYS A 66 4.56 -10.34 6.67
CA LYS A 66 5.37 -11.57 6.62
C LYS A 66 5.36 -12.17 5.20
N GLY A 67 4.27 -12.04 4.49
CA GLY A 67 4.10 -12.60 3.16
C GLY A 67 2.76 -12.23 2.52
N VAL A 68 2.63 -12.57 1.23
CA VAL A 68 1.41 -12.39 0.45
C VAL A 68 1.02 -13.72 -0.19
N GLU A 69 -0.12 -14.25 0.22
CA GLU A 69 -0.75 -15.43 -0.37
C GLU A 69 -1.95 -14.98 -1.21
N TYR A 70 -1.94 -15.29 -2.50
CA TYR A 70 -3.04 -14.89 -3.37
C TYR A 70 -3.54 -16.02 -4.26
N ALA A 71 -4.81 -15.89 -4.63
CA ALA A 71 -5.43 -16.66 -5.70
C ALA A 71 -5.93 -15.70 -6.78
N VAL A 72 -5.87 -16.13 -8.03
CA VAL A 72 -6.45 -15.38 -9.16
C VAL A 72 -7.81 -15.99 -9.45
N ARG A 73 -8.86 -15.16 -9.39
CA ARG A 73 -10.21 -15.55 -9.72
C ARG A 73 -10.42 -15.59 -11.25
N VAL A 74 -11.44 -16.31 -11.70
CA VAL A 74 -11.91 -16.17 -13.08
C VAL A 74 -12.25 -14.71 -13.38
N PRO A 75 -11.97 -14.22 -14.60
CA PRO A 75 -12.20 -12.84 -14.96
C PRO A 75 -13.65 -12.39 -14.71
N TYR A 76 -13.82 -11.17 -14.24
CA TYR A 76 -15.11 -10.53 -13.99
C TYR A 76 -15.38 -9.48 -15.09
N THR A 77 -16.53 -9.55 -15.75
CA THR A 77 -16.89 -8.59 -16.80
C THR A 77 -17.62 -7.39 -16.19
N PHE A 78 -17.09 -6.20 -16.44
CA PHE A 78 -17.70 -4.93 -16.05
C PHE A 78 -18.19 -4.16 -17.29
N SER A 79 -19.41 -3.60 -17.21
CA SER A 79 -20.06 -2.89 -18.32
C SER A 79 -20.32 -1.40 -18.05
N GLY A 80 -19.95 -0.89 -16.87
CA GLY A 80 -20.08 0.53 -16.54
C GLY A 80 -19.05 1.42 -17.26
N ASP A 81 -19.11 2.73 -17.04
CA ASP A 81 -18.21 3.71 -17.68
C ASP A 81 -17.06 4.12 -16.76
N LEU A 82 -15.88 3.54 -16.95
CA LEU A 82 -14.67 3.86 -16.16
C LEU A 82 -14.01 5.20 -16.53
N LYS A 83 -14.62 6.01 -17.38
CA LYS A 83 -14.19 7.41 -17.59
C LYS A 83 -14.66 8.33 -16.45
N THR A 84 -15.49 7.84 -15.56
CA THR A 84 -16.12 8.62 -14.48
C THR A 84 -15.82 8.01 -13.11
N LEU A 85 -15.80 8.84 -12.07
CA LEU A 85 -15.69 8.37 -10.67
C LEU A 85 -16.86 7.43 -10.30
N SER A 86 -18.07 7.73 -10.80
CA SER A 86 -19.24 6.88 -10.58
C SER A 86 -19.04 5.46 -11.16
N GLY A 87 -18.39 5.34 -12.32
CA GLY A 87 -18.07 4.04 -12.90
C GLY A 87 -17.06 3.25 -12.08
N TRP A 88 -16.01 3.91 -11.59
CA TRP A 88 -15.04 3.29 -10.69
C TRP A 88 -15.69 2.84 -9.38
N SER A 89 -16.52 3.68 -8.78
CA SER A 89 -17.28 3.34 -7.57
C SER A 89 -18.25 2.18 -7.83
N GLY A 90 -18.85 2.13 -9.02
CA GLY A 90 -19.69 1.01 -9.47
C GLY A 90 -18.91 -0.31 -9.51
N LEU A 91 -17.74 -0.30 -10.16
CA LEU A 91 -16.88 -1.50 -10.22
C LEU A 91 -16.42 -1.94 -8.82
N LEU A 92 -16.01 -0.99 -7.96
CA LEU A 92 -15.64 -1.29 -6.59
C LEU A 92 -16.78 -1.96 -5.82
N ASN A 93 -18.02 -1.45 -5.98
CA ASN A 93 -19.20 -2.03 -5.35
C ASN A 93 -19.52 -3.43 -5.92
N GLU A 94 -19.38 -3.65 -7.22
CA GLU A 94 -19.58 -4.98 -7.82
C GLU A 94 -18.56 -6.01 -7.30
N LEU A 95 -17.29 -5.61 -7.12
CA LEU A 95 -16.27 -6.47 -6.50
C LEU A 95 -16.56 -6.74 -5.02
N HIS A 96 -17.16 -5.77 -4.32
CA HIS A 96 -17.63 -5.98 -2.95
C HIS A 96 -18.73 -7.04 -2.89
N LEU A 97 -19.75 -6.94 -3.75
CA LEU A 97 -20.82 -7.93 -3.84
C LEU A 97 -20.29 -9.31 -4.26
N LEU A 98 -19.31 -9.34 -5.16
CA LEU A 98 -18.66 -10.57 -5.58
C LEU A 98 -17.94 -11.25 -4.41
N ARG A 99 -17.21 -10.48 -3.59
CA ARG A 99 -16.56 -10.98 -2.38
C ARG A 99 -17.57 -11.56 -1.39
N GLN A 100 -18.71 -10.90 -1.23
CA GLN A 100 -19.80 -11.39 -0.37
C GLN A 100 -20.41 -12.70 -0.91
N ALA A 101 -20.66 -12.75 -2.21
CA ALA A 101 -21.22 -13.94 -2.87
C ALA A 101 -20.26 -15.16 -2.77
N ASP A 102 -18.95 -14.91 -2.84
CA ASP A 102 -17.94 -15.96 -2.67
C ASP A 102 -17.76 -16.37 -1.18
N GLY A 103 -18.43 -15.70 -0.24
CA GLY A 103 -18.31 -15.96 1.20
C GLY A 103 -16.87 -15.80 1.72
N SER A 104 -16.07 -14.94 1.06
CA SER A 104 -14.62 -14.88 1.27
C SER A 104 -14.23 -13.96 2.42
N GLY A 105 -13.33 -14.43 3.29
CA GLY A 105 -12.63 -13.61 4.27
C GLY A 105 -11.39 -12.87 3.73
N ARG A 106 -11.01 -13.08 2.46
CA ARG A 106 -9.80 -12.50 1.85
C ARG A 106 -10.04 -11.05 1.43
N TYR A 107 -8.95 -10.31 1.25
CA TYR A 107 -8.98 -9.05 0.53
C TYR A 107 -9.25 -9.30 -0.94
N TYR A 108 -10.02 -8.42 -1.60
CA TYR A 108 -10.29 -8.48 -3.03
C TYR A 108 -9.65 -7.30 -3.73
N TYR A 109 -8.91 -7.57 -4.78
CA TYR A 109 -8.32 -6.53 -5.61
C TYR A 109 -8.60 -6.78 -7.08
N GLY A 110 -9.30 -5.85 -7.73
CA GLY A 110 -9.55 -5.88 -9.17
C GLY A 110 -8.42 -5.19 -9.94
N PHE A 111 -7.85 -5.85 -10.96
CA PHE A 111 -7.07 -5.16 -11.98
C PHE A 111 -7.95 -4.87 -13.18
N VAL A 112 -7.93 -3.63 -13.69
CA VAL A 112 -8.69 -3.24 -14.87
C VAL A 112 -7.81 -2.53 -15.89
N ARG A 113 -8.03 -2.84 -17.18
CA ARG A 113 -7.33 -2.17 -18.28
C ARG A 113 -8.13 -0.98 -18.74
N VAL A 114 -7.58 0.21 -18.50
CA VAL A 114 -8.17 1.49 -18.94
C VAL A 114 -7.11 2.35 -19.62
N SER A 115 -7.52 3.22 -20.55
CA SER A 115 -6.70 4.34 -20.98
C SER A 115 -6.72 5.43 -19.90
N TYR A 116 -5.61 6.15 -19.74
CA TYR A 116 -5.46 7.22 -18.73
C TYR A 116 -6.28 8.47 -19.07
N THR A 117 -7.61 8.38 -19.06
CA THR A 117 -8.49 9.47 -19.40
C THR A 117 -9.36 10.00 -18.27
N SER A 118 -9.49 9.22 -17.16
CA SER A 118 -10.32 9.58 -16.01
C SER A 118 -9.58 10.35 -14.92
N GLY A 119 -8.25 10.35 -14.93
CA GLY A 119 -7.43 10.84 -13.82
C GLY A 119 -7.44 9.92 -12.58
N ILE A 120 -8.12 8.76 -12.66
CA ILE A 120 -8.24 7.80 -11.57
C ILE A 120 -7.37 6.59 -11.90
N ALA A 121 -6.44 6.27 -10.99
CA ALA A 121 -5.55 5.10 -11.09
C ALA A 121 -6.11 3.89 -10.35
N GLY A 122 -6.82 4.13 -9.27
CA GLY A 122 -7.46 3.14 -8.44
C GLY A 122 -8.45 3.77 -7.48
N ILE A 123 -9.14 2.92 -6.73
CA ILE A 123 -10.03 3.29 -5.66
C ILE A 123 -10.18 2.12 -4.68
N GLY A 124 -10.15 2.40 -3.39
CA GLY A 124 -10.32 1.41 -2.32
C GLY A 124 -11.28 1.89 -1.25
N TYR A 125 -11.97 0.97 -0.60
CA TYR A 125 -12.73 1.32 0.61
C TYR A 125 -11.79 1.50 1.79
N ILE A 126 -11.99 2.55 2.58
CA ILE A 126 -11.25 2.78 3.82
C ILE A 126 -11.73 1.78 4.89
N GLY A 127 -10.79 0.97 5.42
CA GLY A 127 -11.08 -0.01 6.46
C GLY A 127 -11.91 -1.21 6.01
N TYR A 128 -12.09 -1.42 4.71
CA TYR A 128 -12.84 -2.55 4.17
C TYR A 128 -12.06 -3.27 3.05
N PRO A 129 -12.05 -4.61 3.00
CA PRO A 129 -11.07 -5.38 2.23
C PRO A 129 -11.41 -5.51 0.72
N VAL A 130 -11.73 -4.42 0.05
CA VAL A 130 -11.98 -4.39 -1.40
C VAL A 130 -11.38 -3.14 -2.03
N ALA A 131 -10.63 -3.32 -3.11
CA ALA A 131 -10.06 -2.25 -3.90
C ALA A 131 -9.97 -2.64 -5.39
N VAL A 132 -9.76 -1.67 -6.25
CA VAL A 132 -9.54 -1.84 -7.68
C VAL A 132 -8.52 -0.82 -8.18
N GLY A 133 -7.71 -1.20 -9.16
CA GLY A 133 -6.77 -0.30 -9.81
C GLY A 133 -6.47 -0.75 -11.23
N TRP A 134 -5.80 0.12 -11.98
CA TRP A 134 -5.39 -0.18 -13.35
C TRP A 134 -4.29 -1.25 -13.43
N ASP A 135 -4.11 -1.81 -14.63
CA ASP A 135 -3.06 -2.80 -14.93
C ASP A 135 -1.85 -2.20 -15.68
N HIS A 136 -1.63 -0.87 -15.62
CA HIS A 136 -0.53 -0.23 -16.32
C HIS A 136 0.82 -0.73 -15.81
N SER A 137 1.62 -1.28 -16.72
CA SER A 137 2.96 -1.77 -16.40
C SER A 137 3.82 -0.67 -15.79
N GLY A 138 4.51 -0.97 -14.70
CA GLY A 138 5.38 -0.03 -13.99
C GLY A 138 4.70 0.73 -12.85
N SER A 139 3.38 0.99 -12.89
CA SER A 139 2.67 1.70 -11.81
C SER A 139 1.63 0.86 -11.08
N ALA A 140 1.07 -0.17 -11.71
CA ALA A 140 0.01 -0.98 -11.11
C ALA A 140 0.36 -1.57 -9.73
N PRO A 141 1.60 -2.06 -9.45
CA PRO A 141 1.96 -2.53 -8.13
C PRO A 141 1.96 -1.42 -7.06
N ALA A 142 2.38 -0.20 -7.41
CA ALA A 142 2.36 0.94 -6.51
C ALA A 142 0.92 1.41 -6.23
N VAL A 143 0.07 1.50 -7.26
CA VAL A 143 -1.36 1.78 -7.11
C VAL A 143 -2.01 0.74 -6.22
N MET A 144 -1.73 -0.55 -6.43
CA MET A 144 -2.26 -1.61 -5.57
C MET A 144 -1.83 -1.44 -4.10
N ALA A 145 -0.57 -1.09 -3.86
CA ALA A 145 -0.07 -0.85 -2.51
C ALA A 145 -0.80 0.33 -1.84
N HIS A 146 -1.08 1.38 -2.59
CA HIS A 146 -1.84 2.55 -2.14
C HIS A 146 -3.29 2.19 -1.80
N GLU A 147 -4.02 1.55 -2.72
CA GLU A 147 -5.43 1.20 -2.53
C GLU A 147 -5.65 0.18 -1.39
N LEU A 148 -4.71 -0.76 -1.23
CA LEU A 148 -4.71 -1.65 -0.07
C LEU A 148 -4.42 -0.89 1.23
N GLY A 149 -3.68 0.22 1.17
CA GLY A 149 -3.51 1.13 2.31
C GLY A 149 -4.84 1.66 2.82
N HIS A 150 -5.75 2.05 1.93
CA HIS A 150 -7.11 2.41 2.30
C HIS A 150 -7.84 1.22 2.95
N ASN A 151 -7.70 0.03 2.42
CA ASN A 151 -8.30 -1.17 3.04
C ASN A 151 -7.75 -1.45 4.44
N PHE A 152 -6.50 -1.05 4.73
CA PHE A 152 -5.89 -1.12 6.06
C PHE A 152 -6.27 0.07 6.96
N GLY A 153 -7.22 0.91 6.54
CA GLY A 153 -7.71 2.06 7.29
C GLY A 153 -6.84 3.31 7.17
N ARG A 154 -6.00 3.43 6.13
CA ARG A 154 -5.20 4.62 5.89
C ARG A 154 -5.95 5.59 4.98
N GLU A 155 -5.94 6.86 5.35
CA GLU A 155 -6.39 7.99 4.55
C GLU A 155 -5.19 8.64 3.85
N HIS A 156 -5.42 9.65 3.03
CA HIS A 156 -4.36 10.35 2.33
C HIS A 156 -3.53 11.22 3.27
N ALA A 157 -2.21 11.25 3.07
CA ALA A 157 -1.39 12.31 3.64
C ALA A 157 -1.76 13.67 3.02
N PRO A 158 -1.54 14.81 3.70
CA PRO A 158 -1.88 16.15 3.20
C PRO A 158 -0.92 16.64 2.09
N CYS A 159 -0.85 15.90 0.98
CA CYS A 159 -0.03 16.21 -0.20
C CYS A 159 -0.94 16.71 -1.34
N ASP A 160 -1.57 17.85 -1.21
CA ASP A 160 -2.50 18.44 -2.20
C ASP A 160 -3.66 17.51 -2.59
N THR A 161 -4.06 16.61 -1.70
CA THR A 161 -5.18 15.68 -1.90
C THR A 161 -6.46 16.24 -1.29
N PRO A 162 -7.65 15.96 -1.87
CA PRO A 162 -8.90 16.23 -1.19
C PRO A 162 -9.04 15.34 0.06
N ASP A 163 -9.63 15.88 1.13
CA ASP A 163 -9.93 15.15 2.38
C ASP A 163 -8.73 14.40 2.97
N PRO A 164 -7.62 15.10 3.32
CA PRO A 164 -6.46 14.47 3.94
C PRO A 164 -6.79 14.01 5.37
N ASP A 165 -6.03 13.03 5.85
CA ASP A 165 -6.09 12.57 7.25
C ASP A 165 -5.83 13.73 8.22
N PRO A 166 -6.83 14.16 9.01
CA PRO A 166 -6.68 15.28 9.94
C PRO A 166 -5.74 14.95 11.11
N SER A 167 -5.42 13.68 11.32
CA SER A 167 -4.50 13.21 12.36
C SER A 167 -3.08 13.01 11.84
N TYR A 168 -2.81 13.28 10.55
CA TYR A 168 -1.47 13.12 9.99
C TYR A 168 -0.47 14.06 10.67
N PRO A 169 0.67 13.57 11.14
CA PRO A 169 1.54 14.34 12.04
C PRO A 169 2.29 15.50 11.37
N TYR A 170 2.41 15.49 10.04
CA TYR A 170 3.15 16.50 9.27
C TYR A 170 2.22 17.17 8.26
N PRO A 171 1.89 18.46 8.43
CA PRO A 171 0.88 19.14 7.61
C PRO A 171 1.29 19.34 6.13
N ASP A 172 2.57 19.17 5.81
CA ASP A 172 3.12 19.20 4.46
C ASP A 172 3.10 17.81 3.75
N GLY A 173 2.56 16.78 4.42
CA GLY A 173 2.49 15.43 3.89
C GLY A 173 3.81 14.66 3.94
N SER A 174 4.87 15.25 4.47
CA SER A 174 6.18 14.60 4.58
C SER A 174 6.13 13.42 5.57
N ILE A 175 7.07 12.48 5.43
CA ILE A 175 7.21 11.38 6.40
C ILE A 175 7.85 11.83 7.72
N GLY A 176 8.52 13.00 7.74
CA GLY A 176 9.06 13.69 8.91
C GLY A 176 10.18 12.95 9.65
N VAL A 177 10.50 11.74 9.26
CA VAL A 177 11.56 10.89 9.82
C VAL A 177 12.31 10.18 8.69
N TRP A 178 13.54 9.76 8.96
CA TRP A 178 14.26 8.92 7.99
C TRP A 178 13.52 7.58 7.80
N GLY A 179 13.12 7.32 6.57
CA GLY A 179 12.57 6.02 6.15
C GLY A 179 13.68 5.07 5.69
N TYR A 180 13.39 3.78 5.74
CA TYR A 180 14.29 2.73 5.25
C TYR A 180 13.48 1.65 4.55
N ASP A 181 13.81 1.35 3.31
CA ASP A 181 13.22 0.23 2.60
C ASP A 181 14.03 -1.06 2.79
N PRO A 182 13.42 -2.24 2.67
CA PRO A 182 14.13 -3.51 2.82
C PRO A 182 15.24 -3.75 1.78
N ASN A 183 15.27 -2.98 0.69
CA ASN A 183 16.30 -3.07 -0.35
C ASN A 183 17.54 -2.22 -0.04
N GLY A 184 17.55 -1.54 1.11
CA GLY A 184 18.68 -0.76 1.57
C GLY A 184 18.66 0.72 1.17
N ASN A 185 17.54 1.22 0.63
CA ASN A 185 17.41 2.63 0.35
C ASN A 185 16.89 3.39 1.58
N SER A 186 17.44 4.56 1.81
CA SER A 186 16.92 5.51 2.81
C SER A 186 16.04 6.54 2.12
N LEU A 187 14.94 6.91 2.78
CA LEU A 187 14.07 8.01 2.39
C LEU A 187 14.33 9.18 3.31
N ASP A 188 14.54 10.35 2.72
CA ASP A 188 14.71 11.61 3.46
C ASP A 188 13.42 11.98 4.19
N PRO A 189 13.48 12.63 5.38
CA PRO A 189 12.29 13.09 6.10
C PRO A 189 11.34 14.00 5.31
N SER A 190 11.82 14.68 4.29
CA SER A 190 11.00 15.53 3.41
C SER A 190 10.28 14.76 2.29
N ALA A 191 10.48 13.46 2.17
CA ALA A 191 9.75 12.63 1.19
C ALA A 191 8.23 12.66 1.45
N THR A 192 7.44 12.79 0.39
CA THR A 192 5.96 12.84 0.38
C THR A 192 5.39 11.73 -0.49
#